data_8dc66a8c722d551108da6c1146f0fd1e
#
_entry.id   8dc66a8c722d551108da6c1146f0fd1e
#
_cell.length_a   1.000
_cell.length_b   1.000
_cell.length_c   1.000
_cell.angle_alpha   90.00
_cell.angle_beta   90.00
_cell.angle_gamma   90.00
#
_symmetry.space_group_name_H-M   'P 1'
#
loop_
_entity.id
_entity.type
_entity.pdbx_description
1 polymer ?
#
loop_
_entity_poly.entity_id
_entity_poly.type
_entity_poly.pdbx_seq_one_letter_code
_entity_poly.pdbx_strand_id
1 'polypeptide(L)'
;VVCIISLLFLSGMASRSANIATKDSTRQAIGAGFLLEYNPESRSQRVDEACQKISELYPDGQGSYGGVHQIKYTVMGSENWGVLTDNSFESLKQDDIEKIAGVEGIADYNITTVPTAVKHKNFERIEDADTDQTNDFQGVTLIGNRDMMLDANVLSGNVSVIQGRMTTKDDLNACVISEELANRNQLKVGDRLQFHAVKNEEPVQEATIVGIYQVKERMKPYMSGDTFRSENVIFTDLHFPEKVEQDDPLYEKAYFKVENVDDYDAVKEAIKKTNINWQWYDLIDNNGNLDTMAANFNDLENISNTLLLIVTGASFVILFLIFIFWIKNRTNEIGILLSLGIAKGKIFMQILTEAILIGVL
;
A
#
# COMPACT_ATOMS: atom_id res chain seq x y z
N VAL A 1 40.11 4.26 29.58
CA VAL A 1 39.20 5.41 29.35
C VAL A 1 39.04 5.67 27.86
N VAL A 2 40.11 5.77 27.09
CA VAL A 2 40.04 5.99 25.62
C VAL A 2 39.20 4.92 24.94
N CYS A 3 39.39 3.63 25.29
CA CYS A 3 38.59 2.53 24.76
C CYS A 3 37.07 2.67 25.10
N ILE A 4 36.72 3.17 26.29
CA ILE A 4 35.33 3.37 26.67
C ILE A 4 34.72 4.51 25.86
N ILE A 5 35.44 5.60 25.64
CA ILE A 5 35.02 6.73 24.81
C ILE A 5 34.85 6.31 23.35
N SER A 6 35.80 5.53 22.81
CA SER A 6 35.70 4.98 21.46
C SER A 6 34.50 4.06 21.30
N LEU A 7 34.21 3.21 22.27
CA LEU A 7 33.05 2.32 22.29
C LEU A 7 31.74 3.12 22.32
N LEU A 8 31.64 4.18 23.14
CA LEU A 8 30.47 5.03 23.21
C LEU A 8 30.23 5.77 21.89
N PHE A 9 31.29 6.28 21.26
CA PHE A 9 31.21 6.94 19.97
C PHE A 9 30.78 5.99 18.85
N LEU A 10 31.38 4.79 18.77
CA LEU A 10 31.02 3.74 17.84
C LEU A 10 29.57 3.27 18.04
N SER A 11 29.13 3.15 19.30
CA SER A 11 27.75 2.81 19.64
C SER A 11 26.77 3.88 19.17
N GLY A 12 27.09 5.17 19.33
CA GLY A 12 26.31 6.29 18.83
C GLY A 12 26.19 6.30 17.32
N MET A 13 27.31 6.05 16.60
CA MET A 13 27.30 5.94 15.14
C MET A 13 26.52 4.73 14.66
N ALA A 14 26.65 3.58 15.32
CA ALA A 14 25.90 2.37 14.98
C ALA A 14 24.38 2.58 15.17
N SER A 15 23.99 3.22 16.28
CA SER A 15 22.59 3.58 16.54
C SER A 15 22.01 4.49 15.44
N ARG A 16 22.79 5.51 15.03
CA ARG A 16 22.38 6.41 13.94
C ARG A 16 22.23 5.65 12.61
N SER A 17 23.18 4.80 12.28
CA SER A 17 23.13 4.01 11.05
C SER A 17 21.94 3.04 11.06
N ALA A 18 21.65 2.41 12.19
CA ALA A 18 20.48 1.55 12.36
C ALA A 18 19.16 2.33 12.21
N ASN A 19 19.06 3.54 12.77
CA ASN A 19 17.88 4.39 12.63
C ASN A 19 17.65 4.81 11.17
N ILE A 20 18.70 5.16 10.43
CA ILE A 20 18.60 5.50 9.00
C ILE A 20 18.14 4.28 8.21
N ALA A 21 18.75 3.12 8.41
CA ALA A 21 18.37 1.89 7.71
C ALA A 21 16.92 1.46 8.04
N THR A 22 16.49 1.64 9.30
CA THR A 22 15.11 1.37 9.70
C THR A 22 14.14 2.35 9.04
N LYS A 23 14.49 3.64 8.97
CA LYS A 23 13.71 4.66 8.26
C LYS A 23 13.49 4.26 6.80
N ASP A 24 14.57 3.94 6.09
CA ASP A 24 14.51 3.61 4.67
C ASP A 24 13.71 2.31 4.43
N SER A 25 13.96 1.27 5.22
CA SER A 25 13.22 0.01 5.10
C SER A 25 11.73 0.17 5.43
N THR A 26 11.39 0.99 6.44
CA THR A 26 10.01 1.24 6.81
C THR A 26 9.29 2.08 5.75
N ARG A 27 9.94 3.12 5.20
CA ARG A 27 9.38 3.91 4.08
C ARG A 27 9.09 3.04 2.86
N GLN A 28 10.00 2.12 2.52
CA GLN A 28 9.79 1.18 1.41
C GLN A 28 8.70 0.14 1.70
N ALA A 29 8.53 -0.27 2.97
CA ALA A 29 7.54 -1.25 3.39
C ALA A 29 6.09 -0.69 3.41
N ILE A 30 5.91 0.63 3.50
CA ILE A 30 4.59 1.27 3.62
C ILE A 30 3.76 1.15 2.33
N GLY A 31 4.38 0.80 1.20
CA GLY A 31 3.66 0.63 -0.04
C GLY A 31 2.98 1.93 -0.51
N ALA A 32 3.72 3.04 -0.46
CA ALA A 32 3.23 4.31 -0.98
C ALA A 32 2.90 4.20 -2.47
N GLY A 33 1.82 4.81 -2.89
CA GLY A 33 1.36 4.75 -4.26
C GLY A 33 0.16 5.63 -4.54
N PHE A 34 -0.49 5.36 -5.64
CA PHE A 34 -1.64 6.11 -6.12
C PHE A 34 -2.81 5.17 -6.39
N LEU A 35 -3.99 5.59 -5.99
CA LEU A 35 -5.24 4.91 -6.33
C LEU A 35 -5.91 5.66 -7.48
N LEU A 36 -6.26 4.94 -8.54
CA LEU A 36 -7.05 5.43 -9.65
C LEU A 36 -8.48 4.92 -9.51
N GLU A 37 -9.44 5.82 -9.59
CA GLU A 37 -10.87 5.51 -9.67
C GLU A 37 -11.59 6.52 -10.55
N TYR A 38 -12.84 6.23 -10.94
CA TYR A 38 -13.64 7.22 -11.66
C TYR A 38 -14.01 8.39 -10.75
N ASN A 39 -13.88 9.61 -11.29
CA ASN A 39 -14.37 10.81 -10.63
C ASN A 39 -15.92 10.81 -10.66
N PRO A 40 -16.61 10.76 -9.50
CA PRO A 40 -18.05 10.73 -9.45
C PRO A 40 -18.72 12.01 -10.01
N GLU A 41 -18.04 13.17 -9.93
CA GLU A 41 -18.55 14.44 -10.47
C GLU A 41 -18.56 14.44 -12.00
N SER A 42 -17.67 13.67 -12.65
CA SER A 42 -17.62 13.54 -14.11
C SER A 42 -18.70 12.63 -14.68
N ARG A 43 -19.46 11.92 -13.84
CA ARG A 43 -20.42 10.90 -14.27
C ARG A 43 -21.46 11.42 -15.27
N SER A 44 -22.04 12.59 -14.98
CA SER A 44 -23.04 13.20 -15.87
C SER A 44 -22.46 13.52 -17.23
N GLN A 45 -21.24 14.10 -17.28
CA GLN A 45 -20.56 14.42 -18.52
C GLN A 45 -20.23 13.15 -19.33
N ARG A 46 -19.76 12.07 -18.67
CA ARG A 46 -19.50 10.78 -19.32
C ARG A 46 -20.75 10.18 -19.96
N VAL A 47 -21.90 10.30 -19.27
CA VAL A 47 -23.20 9.86 -19.82
C VAL A 47 -23.58 10.69 -21.06
N ASP A 48 -23.43 12.02 -21.00
CA ASP A 48 -23.76 12.91 -22.13
C ASP A 48 -22.86 12.64 -23.36
N GLU A 49 -21.56 12.42 -23.14
CA GLU A 49 -20.60 12.04 -24.20
C GLU A 49 -20.97 10.69 -24.85
N ALA A 50 -21.38 9.71 -24.01
CA ALA A 50 -21.83 8.42 -24.54
C ALA A 50 -23.15 8.54 -25.33
N CYS A 51 -24.11 9.32 -24.87
CA CYS A 51 -25.36 9.61 -25.57
C CYS A 51 -25.10 10.30 -26.93
N GLN A 52 -24.13 11.23 -26.95
CA GLN A 52 -23.71 11.85 -28.19
C GLN A 52 -23.13 10.82 -29.17
N LYS A 53 -22.29 9.90 -28.69
CA LYS A 53 -21.74 8.81 -29.51
C LYS A 53 -22.82 7.85 -29.99
N ILE A 54 -23.82 7.52 -29.17
CA ILE A 54 -24.95 6.71 -29.58
C ILE A 54 -25.70 7.41 -30.73
N SER A 55 -25.94 8.71 -30.63
CA SER A 55 -26.62 9.49 -31.68
C SER A 55 -25.83 9.58 -32.98
N GLU A 56 -24.48 9.56 -32.93
CA GLU A 56 -23.61 9.49 -34.10
C GLU A 56 -23.61 8.11 -34.76
N LEU A 57 -23.70 7.02 -33.98
CA LEU A 57 -23.62 5.64 -34.46
C LEU A 57 -24.97 5.08 -34.91
N TYR A 58 -26.06 5.52 -34.31
CA TYR A 58 -27.42 4.99 -34.55
C TYR A 58 -28.35 6.09 -35.04
N PRO A 59 -28.85 6.00 -36.26
CA PRO A 59 -29.67 7.05 -36.89
C PRO A 59 -30.99 7.35 -36.18
N ASP A 60 -31.54 6.36 -35.47
CA ASP A 60 -32.77 6.50 -34.67
C ASP A 60 -32.47 6.96 -33.22
N GLY A 61 -31.20 7.17 -32.89
CA GLY A 61 -30.75 7.58 -31.58
C GLY A 61 -30.87 6.50 -30.49
N GLN A 62 -31.25 5.26 -30.85
CA GLN A 62 -31.37 4.16 -29.91
C GLN A 62 -30.20 3.20 -30.03
N GLY A 63 -29.53 2.91 -28.93
CA GLY A 63 -28.38 2.03 -28.93
C GLY A 63 -27.61 2.05 -27.63
N SER A 64 -26.41 1.47 -27.68
CA SER A 64 -25.52 1.33 -26.52
C SER A 64 -24.11 1.74 -26.88
N TYR A 65 -23.44 2.45 -25.97
CA TYR A 65 -22.03 2.81 -26.08
C TYR A 65 -21.41 2.99 -24.68
N GLY A 66 -20.31 2.30 -24.44
CA GLY A 66 -19.55 2.45 -23.18
C GLY A 66 -20.36 2.20 -21.91
N GLY A 67 -21.26 1.21 -21.92
CA GLY A 67 -22.14 0.90 -20.78
C GLY A 67 -23.31 1.84 -20.60
N VAL A 68 -23.54 2.79 -21.52
CA VAL A 68 -24.72 3.64 -21.57
C VAL A 68 -25.67 3.12 -22.63
N HIS A 69 -26.96 3.00 -22.27
CA HIS A 69 -28.03 2.55 -23.15
C HIS A 69 -29.06 3.67 -23.29
N GLN A 70 -29.23 4.17 -24.51
CA GLN A 70 -30.26 5.15 -24.83
C GLN A 70 -31.42 4.46 -25.53
N ILE A 71 -32.59 4.54 -24.91
CA ILE A 71 -33.81 3.86 -25.38
C ILE A 71 -34.96 4.86 -25.51
N LYS A 72 -35.83 4.57 -26.44
CA LYS A 72 -37.08 5.30 -26.62
C LYS A 72 -38.23 4.44 -26.08
N TYR A 73 -39.08 5.01 -25.25
CA TYR A 73 -40.19 4.31 -24.65
C TYR A 73 -41.44 5.19 -24.64
N THR A 74 -42.62 4.59 -24.62
CA THR A 74 -43.90 5.30 -24.68
C THR A 74 -44.58 5.21 -23.32
N VAL A 75 -44.97 6.37 -22.76
CA VAL A 75 -45.78 6.46 -21.56
C VAL A 75 -47.03 7.25 -21.88
N MET A 76 -48.19 6.68 -21.66
CA MET A 76 -49.50 7.30 -21.91
C MET A 76 -49.67 7.92 -23.33
N GLY A 77 -49.04 7.28 -24.33
CA GLY A 77 -49.10 7.75 -25.73
C GLY A 77 -48.08 8.82 -26.11
N SER A 78 -47.24 9.26 -25.16
CA SER A 78 -46.15 10.18 -25.41
C SER A 78 -44.80 9.43 -25.49
N GLU A 79 -44.02 9.71 -26.52
CA GLU A 79 -42.64 9.19 -26.63
C GLU A 79 -41.71 9.91 -25.69
N ASN A 80 -40.92 9.14 -24.98
CA ASN A 80 -39.92 9.64 -24.03
C ASN A 80 -38.58 8.96 -24.30
N TRP A 81 -37.51 9.62 -23.90
CA TRP A 81 -36.14 9.06 -23.91
C TRP A 81 -35.76 8.60 -22.51
N GLY A 82 -35.14 7.43 -22.44
CA GLY A 82 -34.51 6.91 -21.22
C GLY A 82 -33.06 6.67 -21.46
N VAL A 83 -32.26 6.96 -20.44
CA VAL A 83 -30.84 6.66 -20.42
C VAL A 83 -30.60 5.78 -19.20
N LEU A 84 -30.02 4.61 -19.46
CA LEU A 84 -29.65 3.63 -18.45
C LEU A 84 -28.15 3.41 -18.49
N THR A 85 -27.56 3.05 -17.37
CA THR A 85 -26.15 2.63 -17.31
C THR A 85 -26.07 1.21 -16.76
N ASP A 86 -25.17 0.41 -17.26
CA ASP A 86 -24.82 -0.89 -16.71
C ASP A 86 -23.47 -0.83 -15.95
N ASN A 87 -23.05 -1.94 -15.37
CA ASN A 87 -21.85 -2.00 -14.55
C ASN A 87 -20.59 -1.68 -15.36
N SER A 88 -20.58 -1.89 -16.70
CA SER A 88 -19.41 -1.61 -17.52
C SER A 88 -19.14 -0.11 -17.68
N PHE A 89 -20.16 0.75 -17.46
CA PHE A 89 -19.99 2.21 -17.47
C PHE A 89 -19.07 2.72 -16.36
N GLU A 90 -19.06 2.03 -15.21
CA GLU A 90 -18.18 2.38 -14.07
C GLU A 90 -16.90 1.51 -14.03
N SER A 91 -16.64 0.69 -15.07
CA SER A 91 -15.42 -0.10 -15.17
C SER A 91 -14.27 0.72 -15.73
N LEU A 92 -13.15 0.76 -15.02
CA LEU A 92 -11.92 1.39 -15.50
C LEU A 92 -11.45 0.73 -16.80
N LYS A 93 -10.86 1.52 -17.67
CA LYS A 93 -10.30 1.01 -18.95
C LYS A 93 -8.93 0.39 -18.71
N GLN A 94 -8.77 -0.85 -19.13
CA GLN A 94 -7.49 -1.56 -19.02
C GLN A 94 -6.34 -0.81 -19.69
N ASP A 95 -6.56 -0.27 -20.90
CA ASP A 95 -5.57 0.52 -21.63
C ASP A 95 -5.05 1.73 -20.84
N ASP A 96 -5.92 2.39 -20.08
CA ASP A 96 -5.54 3.56 -19.29
C ASP A 96 -4.77 3.14 -18.03
N ILE A 97 -5.14 2.01 -17.40
CA ILE A 97 -4.39 1.40 -16.29
C ILE A 97 -2.97 1.02 -16.77
N GLU A 98 -2.85 0.36 -17.93
CA GLU A 98 -1.55 -0.07 -18.46
C GLU A 98 -0.64 1.11 -18.83
N LYS A 99 -1.19 2.22 -19.36
CA LYS A 99 -0.42 3.44 -19.59
C LYS A 99 0.18 4.01 -18.31
N ILE A 100 -0.58 4.02 -17.22
CA ILE A 100 -0.09 4.49 -15.91
C ILE A 100 0.92 3.49 -15.35
N ALA A 101 0.64 2.20 -15.41
CA ALA A 101 1.56 1.16 -14.94
C ALA A 101 2.92 1.17 -15.64
N GLY A 102 2.97 1.65 -16.91
CA GLY A 102 4.20 1.83 -17.67
C GLY A 102 5.01 3.09 -17.35
N VAL A 103 4.57 3.94 -16.43
CA VAL A 103 5.31 5.14 -16.02
C VAL A 103 6.55 4.76 -15.23
N GLU A 104 7.69 5.37 -15.56
CA GLU A 104 8.94 5.17 -14.81
C GLU A 104 8.78 5.55 -13.34
N GLY A 105 9.24 4.70 -12.44
CA GLY A 105 9.08 4.85 -10.98
C GLY A 105 7.87 4.12 -10.40
N ILE A 106 7.05 3.44 -11.22
CA ILE A 106 6.03 2.50 -10.75
C ILE A 106 6.67 1.10 -10.63
N ALA A 107 6.70 0.55 -9.43
CA ALA A 107 7.29 -0.77 -9.15
C ALA A 107 6.36 -1.93 -9.52
N ASP A 108 5.09 -1.82 -9.19
CA ASP A 108 4.05 -2.80 -9.47
C ASP A 108 2.67 -2.14 -9.32
N TYR A 109 1.61 -2.84 -9.72
CA TYR A 109 0.25 -2.34 -9.62
C TYR A 109 -0.74 -3.45 -9.31
N ASN A 110 -1.89 -3.08 -8.73
CA ASN A 110 -3.03 -3.95 -8.55
C ASN A 110 -4.23 -3.41 -9.33
N ILE A 111 -5.03 -4.31 -9.84
CA ILE A 111 -6.39 -4.03 -10.33
C ILE A 111 -7.34 -4.76 -9.41
N THR A 112 -8.36 -4.08 -8.91
CA THR A 112 -9.42 -4.67 -8.11
C THR A 112 -10.71 -4.63 -8.92
N THR A 113 -11.41 -5.77 -9.02
CA THR A 113 -12.70 -5.86 -9.71
C THR A 113 -13.81 -5.22 -8.89
N VAL A 114 -14.91 -4.88 -9.56
CA VAL A 114 -16.17 -4.56 -8.89
C VAL A 114 -16.59 -5.76 -8.03
N PRO A 115 -17.07 -5.54 -6.78
CA PRO A 115 -17.58 -6.62 -5.94
C PRO A 115 -18.72 -7.38 -6.65
N THR A 116 -18.48 -8.63 -6.99
CA THR A 116 -19.37 -9.45 -7.82
C THR A 116 -20.13 -10.47 -6.96
N ALA A 117 -21.46 -10.38 -6.93
CA ALA A 117 -22.30 -11.35 -6.25
C ALA A 117 -22.36 -12.66 -7.05
N VAL A 118 -22.08 -13.80 -6.41
CA VAL A 118 -22.16 -15.14 -7.02
C VAL A 118 -22.84 -16.11 -6.09
N LYS A 119 -23.43 -17.17 -6.66
CA LYS A 119 -23.98 -18.30 -5.90
C LYS A 119 -22.87 -19.30 -5.56
N HIS A 120 -23.10 -20.09 -4.52
CA HIS A 120 -22.20 -21.12 -4.02
C HIS A 120 -22.91 -22.47 -3.92
N LYS A 121 -22.19 -23.59 -4.06
CA LYS A 121 -22.79 -24.94 -4.04
C LYS A 121 -22.35 -25.82 -2.88
N ASN A 122 -21.09 -25.79 -2.48
CA ASN A 122 -20.52 -26.78 -1.57
C ASN A 122 -20.09 -26.24 -0.20
N PHE A 123 -20.57 -25.04 0.15
CA PHE A 123 -20.36 -24.45 1.48
C PHE A 123 -21.54 -23.58 1.88
N GLU A 124 -21.64 -23.22 3.14
CA GLU A 124 -22.67 -22.32 3.68
C GLU A 124 -22.08 -20.93 3.93
N ARG A 125 -22.77 -19.89 3.48
CA ARG A 125 -22.43 -18.50 3.79
C ARG A 125 -22.75 -18.13 5.24
N ILE A 126 -22.25 -16.99 5.70
CA ILE A 126 -22.63 -16.40 6.99
C ILE A 126 -23.91 -15.58 6.79
N GLU A 127 -24.91 -15.81 7.63
CA GLU A 127 -26.19 -15.10 7.61
C GLU A 127 -26.48 -14.43 8.95
N ASP A 128 -27.17 -13.30 8.90
CA ASP A 128 -27.61 -12.56 10.07
C ASP A 128 -29.05 -12.05 9.85
N ALA A 129 -29.97 -12.54 10.66
CA ALA A 129 -31.37 -12.23 10.56
C ALA A 129 -31.71 -10.74 10.77
N ASP A 130 -30.81 -9.97 11.39
CA ASP A 130 -30.98 -8.54 11.65
C ASP A 130 -30.44 -7.65 10.52
N THR A 131 -29.81 -8.24 9.49
CA THR A 131 -29.31 -7.51 8.32
C THR A 131 -30.44 -7.19 7.35
N ASP A 132 -30.46 -5.97 6.79
CA ASP A 132 -31.35 -5.61 5.68
C ASP A 132 -31.05 -6.46 4.44
N GLN A 133 -32.01 -7.26 4.00
CA GLN A 133 -31.86 -8.21 2.89
C GLN A 133 -32.38 -7.65 1.55
N THR A 134 -32.61 -6.34 1.42
CA THR A 134 -33.22 -5.72 0.22
C THR A 134 -32.45 -6.05 -1.06
N ASN A 135 -31.13 -6.12 -1.01
CA ASN A 135 -30.27 -6.44 -2.15
C ASN A 135 -29.54 -7.78 -1.97
N ASP A 136 -30.10 -8.70 -1.20
CA ASP A 136 -29.47 -10.01 -1.02
C ASP A 136 -29.67 -10.92 -2.24
N PHE A 137 -28.55 -11.40 -2.78
CA PHE A 137 -28.53 -12.36 -3.89
C PHE A 137 -28.46 -13.81 -3.40
N GLN A 138 -28.57 -14.07 -2.09
CA GLN A 138 -28.42 -15.39 -1.48
C GLN A 138 -27.09 -16.08 -1.89
N GLY A 139 -26.03 -15.33 -1.96
CA GLY A 139 -24.73 -15.74 -2.41
C GLY A 139 -23.60 -15.18 -1.54
N VAL A 140 -22.42 -15.10 -2.12
CA VAL A 140 -21.23 -14.48 -1.55
C VAL A 140 -20.67 -13.46 -2.53
N THR A 141 -19.73 -12.62 -2.09
CA THR A 141 -19.09 -11.62 -2.94
C THR A 141 -17.70 -12.06 -3.33
N LEU A 142 -17.38 -12.05 -4.63
CA LEU A 142 -16.04 -12.19 -5.14
C LEU A 142 -15.43 -10.80 -5.40
N ILE A 143 -14.17 -10.64 -5.01
CA ILE A 143 -13.33 -9.47 -5.34
C ILE A 143 -12.04 -10.00 -5.95
N GLY A 144 -11.90 -9.82 -7.27
CA GLY A 144 -10.69 -10.17 -7.99
C GLY A 144 -9.57 -9.15 -7.76
N ASN A 145 -8.37 -9.63 -7.54
CA ASN A 145 -7.16 -8.82 -7.43
C ASN A 145 -6.07 -9.36 -8.34
N ARG A 146 -5.36 -8.47 -9.06
CA ARG A 146 -4.14 -8.87 -9.78
C ARG A 146 -3.04 -9.27 -8.79
N ASP A 147 -2.87 -8.51 -7.72
CA ASP A 147 -1.98 -8.83 -6.60
C ASP A 147 -2.64 -8.38 -5.29
N MET A 148 -3.15 -9.35 -4.52
CA MET A 148 -3.85 -9.07 -3.28
C MET A 148 -2.99 -8.34 -2.24
N MET A 149 -1.65 -8.45 -2.30
CA MET A 149 -0.76 -7.69 -1.40
C MET A 149 -0.90 -6.17 -1.57
N LEU A 150 -1.37 -5.73 -2.73
CA LEU A 150 -1.62 -4.33 -3.06
C LEU A 150 -3.12 -3.96 -2.98
N ASP A 151 -3.98 -4.80 -2.42
CA ASP A 151 -5.37 -4.45 -2.11
C ASP A 151 -5.44 -3.40 -1.00
N ALA A 152 -6.39 -2.47 -1.11
CA ALA A 152 -6.54 -1.37 -0.15
C ALA A 152 -6.76 -1.83 1.30
N ASN A 153 -7.50 -2.93 1.51
CA ASN A 153 -7.73 -3.48 2.84
C ASN A 153 -6.47 -4.14 3.43
N VAL A 154 -5.63 -4.71 2.56
CA VAL A 154 -4.34 -5.28 2.97
C VAL A 154 -3.34 -4.18 3.27
N LEU A 155 -3.22 -3.18 2.40
CA LEU A 155 -2.32 -2.03 2.59
C LEU A 155 -2.65 -1.21 3.84
N SER A 156 -3.94 -1.05 4.16
CA SER A 156 -4.38 -0.41 5.41
C SER A 156 -4.13 -1.28 6.66
N GLY A 157 -3.78 -2.55 6.47
CA GLY A 157 -3.61 -3.52 7.53
C GLY A 157 -4.93 -3.95 8.18
N ASN A 158 -6.08 -3.70 7.52
CA ASN A 158 -7.38 -4.20 7.97
C ASN A 158 -7.53 -5.70 7.70
N VAL A 159 -7.08 -6.18 6.54
CA VAL A 159 -7.05 -7.59 6.16
C VAL A 159 -5.65 -8.16 6.35
N SER A 160 -5.55 -9.29 7.02
CA SER A 160 -4.30 -10.04 7.18
C SER A 160 -4.52 -11.54 7.02
N VAL A 161 -3.67 -12.21 6.25
CA VAL A 161 -3.72 -13.66 6.07
C VAL A 161 -3.13 -14.35 7.29
N ILE A 162 -3.92 -15.25 7.90
CA ILE A 162 -3.53 -16.01 9.11
C ILE A 162 -3.09 -17.44 8.79
N GLN A 163 -3.50 -17.99 7.63
CA GLN A 163 -3.08 -19.29 7.15
C GLN A 163 -2.88 -19.23 5.63
N GLY A 164 -1.88 -19.93 5.10
CA GLY A 164 -1.58 -19.94 3.68
C GLY A 164 -0.94 -18.66 3.18
N ARG A 165 -1.39 -18.14 2.04
CA ARG A 165 -0.86 -16.95 1.38
C ARG A 165 -1.96 -16.14 0.68
N MET A 166 -1.64 -14.92 0.29
CA MET A 166 -2.44 -14.08 -0.58
C MET A 166 -2.41 -14.58 -2.03
N THR A 167 -3.39 -14.18 -2.84
CA THR A 167 -3.35 -14.38 -4.30
C THR A 167 -2.32 -13.44 -4.92
N THR A 168 -1.70 -13.89 -5.99
CA THR A 168 -0.68 -13.18 -6.78
C THR A 168 -1.10 -13.11 -8.24
N LYS A 169 -0.40 -12.32 -9.03
CA LYS A 169 -0.64 -12.18 -10.48
C LYS A 169 -0.50 -13.48 -11.29
N ASP A 170 0.18 -14.48 -10.74
CA ASP A 170 0.44 -15.77 -11.41
C ASP A 170 -0.60 -16.84 -11.04
N ASP A 171 -1.54 -16.52 -10.14
CA ASP A 171 -2.56 -17.45 -9.69
C ASP A 171 -3.73 -17.54 -10.70
N LEU A 172 -4.25 -18.74 -10.83
CA LEU A 172 -5.46 -19.05 -11.62
C LEU A 172 -6.41 -19.90 -10.79
N ASN A 173 -7.66 -19.48 -10.70
CA ASN A 173 -8.71 -20.13 -9.90
C ASN A 173 -8.28 -20.30 -8.43
N ALA A 174 -7.70 -19.27 -7.84
CA ALA A 174 -7.29 -19.22 -6.46
C ALA A 174 -8.17 -18.27 -5.67
N CYS A 175 -8.43 -18.59 -4.39
CA CYS A 175 -9.19 -17.72 -3.52
C CYS A 175 -8.62 -17.68 -2.10
N VAL A 176 -8.92 -16.56 -1.41
CA VAL A 176 -8.62 -16.33 0.01
C VAL A 176 -9.94 -15.99 0.70
N ILE A 177 -10.28 -16.77 1.74
CA ILE A 177 -11.58 -16.68 2.41
C ILE A 177 -11.42 -16.14 3.83
N SER A 178 -12.53 -15.63 4.40
CA SER A 178 -12.53 -15.18 5.79
C SER A 178 -12.38 -16.33 6.77
N GLU A 179 -11.82 -16.05 7.94
CA GLU A 179 -11.73 -17.02 9.05
C GLU A 179 -13.12 -17.51 9.48
N GLU A 180 -14.12 -16.64 9.50
CA GLU A 180 -15.49 -16.95 9.85
C GLU A 180 -16.09 -17.97 8.87
N LEU A 181 -15.91 -17.76 7.58
CA LEU A 181 -16.40 -18.66 6.54
C LEU A 181 -15.68 -20.02 6.60
N ALA A 182 -14.35 -19.99 6.84
CA ALA A 182 -13.55 -21.19 7.02
C ALA A 182 -14.01 -22.01 8.24
N ASN A 183 -14.22 -21.35 9.38
CA ASN A 183 -14.66 -21.99 10.62
C ASN A 183 -16.07 -22.58 10.49
N ARG A 184 -17.01 -21.84 9.88
CA ARG A 184 -18.40 -22.29 9.65
C ARG A 184 -18.45 -23.61 8.90
N ASN A 185 -17.58 -23.75 7.89
CA ASN A 185 -17.60 -24.87 6.95
C ASN A 185 -16.47 -25.89 7.18
N GLN A 186 -15.62 -25.69 8.19
CA GLN A 186 -14.44 -26.50 8.49
C GLN A 186 -13.46 -26.60 7.29
N LEU A 187 -13.38 -25.51 6.50
CA LEU A 187 -12.54 -25.41 5.33
C LEU A 187 -11.09 -25.13 5.69
N LYS A 188 -10.18 -25.61 4.83
CA LYS A 188 -8.73 -25.47 5.00
C LYS A 188 -8.08 -25.02 3.69
N VAL A 189 -6.87 -24.48 3.79
CA VAL A 189 -6.03 -24.22 2.62
C VAL A 189 -5.84 -25.53 1.82
N GLY A 190 -6.11 -25.47 0.51
CA GLY A 190 -6.11 -26.58 -0.42
C GLY A 190 -7.49 -27.12 -0.77
N ASP A 191 -8.53 -26.81 0.00
CA ASP A 191 -9.91 -27.17 -0.34
C ASP A 191 -10.42 -26.37 -1.53
N ARG A 192 -11.46 -26.87 -2.21
CA ARG A 192 -12.06 -26.22 -3.39
C ARG A 192 -13.46 -25.75 -3.09
N LEU A 193 -13.73 -24.51 -3.50
CA LEU A 193 -15.05 -23.89 -3.46
C LEU A 193 -15.67 -23.88 -4.86
N GLN A 194 -16.98 -24.07 -4.92
CA GLN A 194 -17.75 -24.13 -6.16
C GLN A 194 -18.69 -22.93 -6.25
N PHE A 195 -18.64 -22.25 -7.39
CA PHE A 195 -19.42 -21.03 -7.65
C PHE A 195 -20.14 -21.12 -8.99
N HIS A 196 -21.25 -20.41 -9.12
CA HIS A 196 -21.93 -20.13 -10.39
C HIS A 196 -22.53 -18.73 -10.39
N ALA A 197 -22.83 -18.22 -11.57
CA ALA A 197 -23.46 -16.91 -11.71
C ALA A 197 -24.83 -16.85 -11.01
N VAL A 198 -25.21 -15.65 -10.57
CA VAL A 198 -26.55 -15.46 -9.98
C VAL A 198 -27.66 -15.77 -10.99
N LYS A 199 -27.43 -15.46 -12.26
CA LYS A 199 -28.43 -15.65 -13.35
C LYS A 199 -28.53 -17.09 -13.85
N ASN A 200 -27.44 -17.86 -13.76
CA ASN A 200 -27.33 -19.19 -14.35
C ASN A 200 -26.65 -20.16 -13.37
N GLU A 201 -27.23 -21.36 -13.20
CA GLU A 201 -26.63 -22.38 -12.32
C GLU A 201 -25.44 -23.11 -12.95
N GLU A 202 -25.25 -23.01 -14.24
CA GLU A 202 -24.13 -23.60 -15.00
C GLU A 202 -23.51 -22.55 -15.93
N PRO A 203 -22.19 -22.64 -16.17
CA PRO A 203 -21.26 -23.62 -15.63
C PRO A 203 -20.88 -23.34 -14.18
N VAL A 204 -20.54 -24.40 -13.45
CA VAL A 204 -19.92 -24.30 -12.13
C VAL A 204 -18.42 -24.07 -12.30
N GLN A 205 -17.89 -23.06 -11.61
CA GLN A 205 -16.45 -22.77 -11.56
C GLN A 205 -15.90 -23.13 -10.19
N GLU A 206 -14.66 -23.62 -10.16
CA GLU A 206 -14.00 -24.00 -8.91
C GLU A 206 -12.80 -23.09 -8.65
N ALA A 207 -12.64 -22.65 -7.38
CA ALA A 207 -11.43 -21.98 -6.90
C ALA A 207 -10.84 -22.76 -5.74
N THR A 208 -9.50 -22.82 -5.69
CA THR A 208 -8.75 -23.45 -4.61
C THR A 208 -8.44 -22.42 -3.52
N ILE A 209 -8.72 -22.75 -2.27
CA ILE A 209 -8.37 -21.91 -1.12
C ILE A 209 -6.85 -21.89 -0.97
N VAL A 210 -6.20 -20.75 -1.21
CA VAL A 210 -4.75 -20.56 -1.03
C VAL A 210 -4.42 -19.85 0.28
N GLY A 211 -5.42 -19.21 0.90
CA GLY A 211 -5.25 -18.54 2.17
C GLY A 211 -6.56 -18.35 2.94
N ILE A 212 -6.41 -18.08 4.22
CA ILE A 212 -7.50 -17.69 5.12
C ILE A 212 -7.10 -16.36 5.76
N TYR A 213 -8.00 -15.37 5.73
CA TYR A 213 -7.74 -14.05 6.27
C TYR A 213 -8.63 -13.74 7.48
N GLN A 214 -8.17 -12.80 8.29
CA GLN A 214 -8.95 -12.13 9.33
C GLN A 214 -9.02 -10.64 9.05
N VAL A 215 -10.06 -9.98 9.56
CA VAL A 215 -10.22 -8.53 9.52
C VAL A 215 -10.10 -7.94 10.93
N LYS A 216 -9.49 -6.75 11.05
CA LYS A 216 -9.52 -5.99 12.31
C LYS A 216 -10.86 -5.34 12.54
N GLU A 217 -11.42 -4.77 11.47
CA GLU A 217 -12.73 -4.13 11.45
C GLU A 217 -13.51 -4.66 10.25
N ARG A 218 -14.82 -4.84 10.40
CA ARG A 218 -15.67 -5.30 9.31
C ARG A 218 -15.56 -4.38 8.12
N MET A 219 -15.33 -4.94 6.94
CA MET A 219 -15.30 -4.19 5.70
C MET A 219 -16.69 -3.60 5.42
N LYS A 220 -16.71 -2.37 4.88
CA LYS A 220 -17.96 -1.72 4.48
C LYS A 220 -18.62 -2.54 3.37
N PRO A 221 -19.88 -2.95 3.51
CA PRO A 221 -20.58 -3.71 2.47
C PRO A 221 -20.80 -2.83 1.24
N TYR A 222 -20.70 -3.45 0.06
CA TYR A 222 -20.98 -2.78 -1.23
C TYR A 222 -22.47 -2.44 -1.39
N MET A 223 -23.34 -3.37 -0.99
CA MET A 223 -24.79 -3.20 -0.93
C MET A 223 -25.33 -3.81 0.37
N SER A 224 -26.61 -3.60 0.66
CA SER A 224 -27.30 -4.32 1.73
C SER A 224 -27.46 -5.81 1.38
N GLY A 225 -27.60 -6.65 2.40
CA GLY A 225 -27.76 -8.10 2.25
C GLY A 225 -26.53 -8.89 2.69
N ASP A 226 -26.80 -10.13 3.10
CA ASP A 226 -25.77 -11.04 3.59
C ASP A 226 -24.74 -11.39 2.52
N THR A 227 -25.10 -11.32 1.23
CA THR A 227 -24.17 -11.51 0.12
C THR A 227 -22.94 -10.60 0.24
N PHE A 228 -23.11 -9.36 0.68
CA PHE A 228 -22.05 -8.33 0.72
C PHE A 228 -21.43 -8.11 2.11
N ARG A 229 -21.72 -8.98 3.06
CA ARG A 229 -21.11 -8.93 4.39
C ARG A 229 -19.62 -9.16 4.31
N SER A 230 -18.88 -8.52 5.22
CA SER A 230 -17.44 -8.68 5.35
C SER A 230 -16.98 -10.14 5.43
N GLU A 231 -17.75 -10.96 6.15
CA GLU A 231 -17.47 -12.37 6.36
C GLU A 231 -17.66 -13.24 5.10
N ASN A 232 -18.50 -12.78 4.16
CA ASN A 232 -18.82 -13.46 2.90
C ASN A 232 -18.02 -12.90 1.70
N VAL A 233 -17.07 -12.00 1.95
CA VAL A 233 -16.15 -11.54 0.91
C VAL A 233 -15.06 -12.59 0.69
N ILE A 234 -14.86 -12.96 -0.56
CA ILE A 234 -13.84 -13.90 -1.01
C ILE A 234 -12.95 -13.16 -1.99
N PHE A 235 -11.68 -12.99 -1.65
CA PHE A 235 -10.68 -12.45 -2.57
C PHE A 235 -10.22 -13.55 -3.53
N THR A 236 -10.12 -13.22 -4.80
CA THR A 236 -9.74 -14.18 -5.85
C THR A 236 -8.60 -13.63 -6.71
N ASP A 237 -8.04 -14.45 -7.59
CA ASP A 237 -7.27 -13.93 -8.71
C ASP A 237 -8.16 -13.03 -9.60
N LEU A 238 -7.52 -12.14 -10.36
CA LEU A 238 -8.20 -11.06 -11.09
C LEU A 238 -9.32 -11.54 -12.00
N HIS A 239 -9.09 -12.66 -12.70
CA HIS A 239 -9.96 -13.16 -13.77
C HIS A 239 -11.04 -14.15 -13.31
N PHE A 240 -11.05 -14.51 -12.05
CA PHE A 240 -12.01 -15.50 -11.55
C PHE A 240 -13.47 -14.99 -11.51
N PRO A 241 -13.76 -13.73 -11.08
CA PRO A 241 -15.13 -13.21 -11.09
C PRO A 241 -15.76 -13.19 -12.49
N GLU A 242 -15.05 -12.71 -13.52
CA GLU A 242 -15.51 -12.69 -14.91
C GLU A 242 -15.76 -14.10 -15.46
N LYS A 243 -14.91 -15.06 -15.05
CA LYS A 243 -15.05 -16.47 -15.43
C LYS A 243 -16.32 -17.08 -14.85
N VAL A 244 -16.71 -16.72 -13.62
CA VAL A 244 -17.94 -17.20 -12.99
C VAL A 244 -19.16 -16.56 -13.65
N GLU A 245 -19.15 -15.25 -13.88
CA GLU A 245 -20.26 -14.54 -14.51
C GLU A 245 -20.37 -14.77 -16.03
N GLN A 246 -19.29 -15.22 -16.70
CA GLN A 246 -19.19 -15.34 -18.16
C GLN A 246 -19.44 -14.02 -18.89
N ASP A 247 -18.92 -12.93 -18.32
CA ASP A 247 -19.07 -11.57 -18.80
C ASP A 247 -17.70 -10.90 -18.92
N ASP A 248 -17.67 -9.70 -19.48
CA ASP A 248 -16.43 -8.92 -19.55
C ASP A 248 -15.92 -8.50 -18.16
N PRO A 249 -14.59 -8.36 -17.98
CA PRO A 249 -14.03 -7.96 -16.70
C PRO A 249 -14.47 -6.53 -16.31
N LEU A 250 -14.85 -6.37 -15.06
CA LEU A 250 -15.27 -5.09 -14.49
C LEU A 250 -14.27 -4.64 -13.43
N TYR A 251 -13.53 -3.57 -13.72
CA TYR A 251 -12.49 -3.02 -12.85
C TYR A 251 -12.99 -1.81 -12.07
N GLU A 252 -13.03 -1.88 -10.74
CA GLU A 252 -13.48 -0.78 -9.88
C GLU A 252 -12.39 0.26 -9.70
N LYS A 253 -11.18 -0.20 -9.40
CA LYS A 253 -10.04 0.66 -9.06
C LYS A 253 -8.71 0.01 -9.40
N ALA A 254 -7.68 0.83 -9.56
CA ALA A 254 -6.32 0.36 -9.74
C ALA A 254 -5.37 1.09 -8.78
N TYR A 255 -4.49 0.35 -8.13
CA TYR A 255 -3.46 0.88 -7.25
C TYR A 255 -2.10 0.74 -7.89
N PHE A 256 -1.29 1.79 -7.88
CA PHE A 256 0.06 1.84 -8.45
C PHE A 256 1.07 2.09 -7.34
N LYS A 257 1.92 1.11 -7.08
CA LYS A 257 2.98 1.20 -6.08
C LYS A 257 4.18 1.94 -6.62
N VAL A 258 4.65 2.96 -5.90
CA VAL A 258 5.88 3.68 -6.25
C VAL A 258 7.11 2.85 -5.86
N GLU A 259 8.11 2.80 -6.72
CA GLU A 259 9.36 2.06 -6.49
C GLU A 259 10.19 2.70 -5.38
N ASN A 260 10.38 4.02 -5.46
CA ASN A 260 11.11 4.79 -4.47
C ASN A 260 10.24 5.95 -3.97
N VAL A 261 9.97 5.95 -2.67
CA VAL A 261 9.13 6.97 -2.02
C VAL A 261 9.70 8.38 -2.14
N ASP A 262 11.00 8.53 -2.28
CA ASP A 262 11.64 9.84 -2.46
C ASP A 262 11.30 10.48 -3.81
N ASP A 263 10.90 9.67 -4.80
CA ASP A 263 10.49 10.12 -6.14
C ASP A 263 8.97 10.28 -6.26
N TYR A 264 8.21 10.15 -5.16
CA TYR A 264 6.75 10.13 -5.15
C TYR A 264 6.10 11.28 -5.94
N ASP A 265 6.52 12.53 -5.67
CA ASP A 265 5.98 13.71 -6.36
C ASP A 265 6.36 13.73 -7.85
N ALA A 266 7.58 13.31 -8.19
CA ALA A 266 8.03 13.24 -9.59
C ALA A 266 7.23 12.18 -10.37
N VAL A 267 6.98 11.02 -9.76
CA VAL A 267 6.15 9.95 -10.33
C VAL A 267 4.70 10.43 -10.51
N LYS A 268 4.12 11.13 -9.51
CA LYS A 268 2.79 11.72 -9.62
C LYS A 268 2.66 12.66 -10.82
N GLU A 269 3.63 13.54 -10.99
CA GLU A 269 3.66 14.47 -12.12
C GLU A 269 3.87 13.75 -13.47
N ALA A 270 4.61 12.66 -13.49
CA ALA A 270 4.77 11.82 -14.67
C ALA A 270 3.47 11.08 -15.02
N ILE A 271 2.76 10.53 -14.03
CA ILE A 271 1.44 9.91 -14.21
C ILE A 271 0.45 10.92 -14.81
N LYS A 272 0.36 12.13 -14.27
CA LYS A 272 -0.55 13.18 -14.78
C LYS A 272 -0.28 13.60 -16.23
N LYS A 273 0.92 13.34 -16.75
CA LYS A 273 1.28 13.60 -18.15
C LYS A 273 0.92 12.46 -19.09
N THR A 274 0.43 11.32 -18.59
CA THR A 274 -0.02 10.22 -19.46
C THR A 274 -1.21 10.67 -20.31
N ASN A 275 -1.26 10.14 -21.54
CA ASN A 275 -2.31 10.47 -22.50
C ASN A 275 -3.59 9.67 -22.21
N ILE A 276 -4.29 10.07 -21.15
CA ILE A 276 -5.61 9.57 -20.75
C ILE A 276 -6.55 10.76 -20.50
N ASN A 277 -7.85 10.52 -20.44
CA ASN A 277 -8.80 11.58 -20.14
C ASN A 277 -8.91 11.82 -18.61
N TRP A 278 -8.03 12.64 -18.08
CA TRP A 278 -7.97 12.97 -16.65
C TRP A 278 -9.23 13.62 -16.06
N GLN A 279 -10.16 14.09 -16.89
CA GLN A 279 -11.45 14.59 -16.41
C GLN A 279 -12.36 13.47 -15.89
N TRP A 280 -12.09 12.22 -16.31
CA TRP A 280 -12.87 11.05 -15.91
C TRP A 280 -12.38 10.39 -14.63
N TYR A 281 -11.14 10.64 -14.25
CA TYR A 281 -10.45 9.90 -13.19
C TYR A 281 -10.00 10.78 -12.04
N ASP A 282 -10.06 10.23 -10.84
CA ASP A 282 -9.36 10.74 -9.68
C ASP A 282 -8.10 9.91 -9.44
N LEU A 283 -6.98 10.61 -9.24
CA LEU A 283 -5.74 10.02 -8.78
C LEU A 283 -5.56 10.39 -7.31
N ILE A 284 -5.86 9.44 -6.43
CA ILE A 284 -5.85 9.65 -4.98
C ILE A 284 -4.50 9.24 -4.42
N ASP A 285 -3.90 10.11 -3.63
CA ASP A 285 -2.66 9.84 -2.93
C ASP A 285 -2.89 8.78 -1.85
N ASN A 286 -2.17 7.68 -1.93
CA ASN A 286 -2.10 6.67 -0.88
C ASN A 286 -0.65 6.61 -0.36
N ASN A 287 -0.30 7.64 0.41
CA ASN A 287 1.03 7.77 0.99
C ASN A 287 1.14 7.18 2.41
N GLY A 288 0.09 6.50 2.88
CA GLY A 288 0.11 5.68 4.10
C GLY A 288 0.60 6.39 5.36
N ASN A 289 0.24 7.65 5.58
CA ASN A 289 0.78 8.48 6.68
C ASN A 289 2.29 8.73 6.60
N LEU A 290 2.88 8.70 5.38
CA LEU A 290 4.30 9.01 5.17
C LEU A 290 4.73 10.31 5.86
N ASP A 291 3.91 11.35 5.81
CA ASP A 291 4.21 12.64 6.42
C ASP A 291 4.31 12.54 7.95
N THR A 292 3.38 11.81 8.58
CA THR A 292 3.41 11.57 10.03
C THR A 292 4.61 10.71 10.43
N MET A 293 4.92 9.69 9.64
CA MET A 293 6.08 8.83 9.89
C MET A 293 7.39 9.56 9.60
N ALA A 294 7.45 10.36 8.53
CA ALA A 294 8.61 11.20 8.24
C ALA A 294 8.90 12.17 9.39
N ALA A 295 7.88 12.79 9.99
CA ALA A 295 8.03 13.62 11.17
C ALA A 295 8.59 12.83 12.36
N ASN A 296 8.05 11.65 12.66
CA ASN A 296 8.54 10.79 13.74
C ASN A 296 9.99 10.34 13.52
N PHE A 297 10.35 9.98 12.28
CA PHE A 297 11.73 9.62 11.96
C PHE A 297 12.70 10.81 12.05
N ASN A 298 12.28 12.00 11.64
CA ASN A 298 13.07 13.22 11.79
C ASN A 298 13.30 13.55 13.28
N ASP A 299 12.30 13.35 14.13
CA ASP A 299 12.44 13.52 15.58
C ASP A 299 13.44 12.50 16.16
N LEU A 300 13.38 11.24 15.76
CA LEU A 300 14.35 10.21 16.17
C LEU A 300 15.77 10.55 15.68
N GLU A 301 15.91 11.06 14.48
CA GLU A 301 17.20 11.51 13.94
C GLU A 301 17.74 12.70 14.73
N ASN A 302 16.92 13.68 15.06
CA ASN A 302 17.29 14.84 15.88
C ASN A 302 17.71 14.42 17.28
N ILE A 303 16.99 13.50 17.92
CA ILE A 303 17.35 12.92 19.22
C ILE A 303 18.69 12.19 19.12
N SER A 304 18.90 11.36 18.11
CA SER A 304 20.14 10.63 17.88
C SER A 304 21.33 11.56 17.67
N ASN A 305 21.18 12.61 16.85
CA ASN A 305 22.19 13.62 16.62
C ASN A 305 22.53 14.41 17.89
N THR A 306 21.52 14.76 18.69
CA THR A 306 21.68 15.46 19.98
C THR A 306 22.44 14.59 20.97
N LEU A 307 22.09 13.30 21.10
CA LEU A 307 22.81 12.35 21.95
C LEU A 307 24.28 12.20 21.50
N LEU A 308 24.52 12.11 20.20
CA LEU A 308 25.89 12.00 19.65
C LEU A 308 26.72 13.24 19.97
N LEU A 309 26.12 14.44 19.91
CA LEU A 309 26.75 15.70 20.29
C LEU A 309 27.08 15.74 21.78
N ILE A 310 26.14 15.32 22.65
CA ILE A 310 26.37 15.26 24.11
C ILE A 310 27.50 14.28 24.44
N VAL A 311 27.48 13.07 23.87
CA VAL A 311 28.52 12.05 24.11
C VAL A 311 29.87 12.55 23.62
N THR A 312 29.92 13.20 22.46
CA THR A 312 31.16 13.78 21.92
C THR A 312 31.68 14.89 22.83
N GLY A 313 30.81 15.80 23.27
CA GLY A 313 31.19 16.89 24.20
C GLY A 313 31.70 16.36 25.55
N ALA A 314 30.98 15.42 26.14
CA ALA A 314 31.41 14.78 27.38
C ALA A 314 32.76 14.05 27.24
N SER A 315 32.97 13.40 26.08
CA SER A 315 34.24 12.73 25.77
C SER A 315 35.41 13.71 25.72
N PHE A 316 35.21 14.87 25.11
CA PHE A 316 36.25 15.92 25.09
C PHE A 316 36.58 16.45 26.50
N VAL A 317 35.56 16.66 27.34
CA VAL A 317 35.79 17.11 28.73
C VAL A 317 36.56 16.05 29.51
N ILE A 318 36.23 14.78 29.39
CA ILE A 318 36.94 13.68 30.09
C ILE A 318 38.38 13.58 29.59
N LEU A 319 38.64 13.64 28.30
CA LEU A 319 39.99 13.62 27.73
C LEU A 319 40.79 14.82 28.21
N PHE A 320 40.21 15.99 28.26
CA PHE A 320 40.86 17.21 28.76
C PHE A 320 41.24 17.08 30.24
N LEU A 321 40.35 16.54 31.08
CA LEU A 321 40.64 16.29 32.52
C LEU A 321 41.80 15.26 32.67
N ILE A 322 41.77 14.17 31.90
CA ILE A 322 42.82 13.17 31.91
C ILE A 322 44.16 13.81 31.53
N PHE A 323 44.18 14.64 30.51
CA PHE A 323 45.35 15.35 30.06
C PHE A 323 45.88 16.29 31.13
N ILE A 324 45.04 17.04 31.81
CA ILE A 324 45.45 17.88 32.99
C ILE A 324 46.07 17.05 34.08
N PHE A 325 45.44 15.95 34.49
CA PHE A 325 45.99 15.06 35.53
C PHE A 325 47.33 14.47 35.12
N TRP A 326 47.47 14.09 33.86
CA TRP A 326 48.75 13.54 33.33
C TRP A 326 49.87 14.56 33.37
N ILE A 327 49.59 15.81 32.92
CA ILE A 327 50.57 16.92 33.04
C ILE A 327 50.92 17.21 34.50
N LYS A 328 49.92 17.24 35.41
CA LYS A 328 50.15 17.50 36.81
C LYS A 328 51.06 16.48 37.47
N ASN A 329 50.95 15.20 37.11
CA ASN A 329 51.83 14.14 37.61
C ASN A 329 53.28 14.28 37.08
N ARG A 330 53.51 14.97 35.97
CA ARG A 330 54.84 15.19 35.37
C ARG A 330 55.42 16.57 35.68
N THR A 331 54.82 17.33 36.61
CA THR A 331 55.28 18.69 36.95
C THR A 331 56.76 18.74 37.35
N ASN A 332 57.28 17.74 38.09
CA ASN A 332 58.70 17.64 38.49
C ASN A 332 59.59 17.42 37.27
N GLU A 333 59.25 16.56 36.33
CA GLU A 333 60.00 16.30 35.09
C GLU A 333 60.08 17.56 34.23
N ILE A 334 58.95 18.26 34.08
CA ILE A 334 58.85 19.52 33.35
C ILE A 334 59.75 20.57 34.02
N GLY A 335 59.78 20.63 35.38
CA GLY A 335 60.62 21.52 36.13
C GLY A 335 62.15 21.26 35.89
N ILE A 336 62.54 20.01 35.85
CA ILE A 336 63.91 19.60 35.52
C ILE A 336 64.32 20.01 34.10
N LEU A 337 63.44 19.76 33.10
CA LEU A 337 63.71 20.12 31.72
C LEU A 337 63.82 21.63 31.51
N LEU A 338 62.99 22.40 32.23
CA LEU A 338 63.07 23.88 32.24
C LEU A 338 64.37 24.38 32.89
N SER A 339 64.84 23.74 33.97
CA SER A 339 66.10 24.12 34.64
C SER A 339 67.34 23.81 33.76
N LEU A 340 67.23 22.85 32.85
CA LEU A 340 68.28 22.51 31.82
C LEU A 340 68.18 23.48 30.61
N GLY A 341 67.32 24.47 30.63
CA GLY A 341 67.24 25.49 29.58
C GLY A 341 66.51 25.08 28.33
N ILE A 342 65.75 23.98 28.36
CA ILE A 342 64.90 23.53 27.23
C ILE A 342 63.72 24.47 27.03
N ALA A 343 63.53 24.95 25.80
CA ALA A 343 62.47 25.89 25.49
C ALA A 343 61.06 25.28 25.75
N LYS A 344 60.15 26.04 26.38
CA LYS A 344 58.78 25.63 26.74
C LYS A 344 58.02 24.98 25.60
N GLY A 345 58.18 25.47 24.36
CA GLY A 345 57.56 24.88 23.16
C GLY A 345 58.00 23.48 22.81
N LYS A 346 59.32 23.17 23.04
CA LYS A 346 59.84 21.80 22.82
C LYS A 346 59.29 20.81 23.86
N ILE A 347 59.20 21.23 25.11
CA ILE A 347 58.64 20.43 26.19
C ILE A 347 57.16 20.14 25.90
N PHE A 348 56.40 21.16 25.47
CA PHE A 348 54.98 20.99 25.08
C PHE A 348 54.82 20.01 23.93
N MET A 349 55.63 20.14 22.87
CA MET A 349 55.57 19.23 21.72
C MET A 349 55.94 17.80 22.07
N GLN A 350 56.90 17.60 22.96
CA GLN A 350 57.28 16.27 23.46
C GLN A 350 56.08 15.62 24.19
N ILE A 351 55.45 16.35 25.13
CA ILE A 351 54.31 15.86 25.92
C ILE A 351 53.13 15.54 24.99
N LEU A 352 52.89 16.40 24.00
CA LEU A 352 51.83 16.19 23.01
C LEU A 352 52.08 14.93 22.16
N THR A 353 53.31 14.73 21.71
CA THR A 353 53.66 13.55 20.92
C THR A 353 53.52 12.27 21.72
N GLU A 354 53.92 12.26 23.00
CA GLU A 354 53.72 11.12 23.88
C GLU A 354 52.26 10.83 24.13
N ALA A 355 51.42 11.87 24.32
CA ALA A 355 49.96 11.71 24.48
C ALA A 355 49.30 11.10 23.24
N ILE A 356 49.71 11.52 22.04
CA ILE A 356 49.23 10.96 20.77
C ILE A 356 49.66 9.50 20.62
N LEU A 357 50.91 9.18 20.92
CA LEU A 357 51.40 7.78 20.85
C LEU A 357 50.63 6.84 21.81
N ILE A 358 50.36 7.28 23.04
CA ILE A 358 49.60 6.51 24.00
C ILE A 358 48.11 6.37 23.59
N GLY A 359 47.57 7.37 22.87
CA GLY A 359 46.19 7.34 22.37
C GLY A 359 45.99 6.46 21.12
N VAL A 360 47.06 6.14 20.41
CA VAL A 360 47.02 5.27 19.20
C VAL A 360 47.27 3.79 19.55
N LEU A 361 47.93 3.50 20.67
CA LEU A 361 48.08 2.15 21.22
C LEU A 361 46.86 1.75 22.05
#